data_621ad9e60d287a2058705f7097682850
#
_entry.id   621ad9e60d287a2058705f7097682850
#
_cell.length_a   1.000
_cell.length_b   1.000
_cell.length_c   1.000
_cell.angle_alpha   90.00
_cell.angle_beta   90.00
_cell.angle_gamma   90.00
#
_symmetry.space_group_name_H-M   'P 1'
#
loop_
_entity.id
_entity.type
_entity.pdbx_description
1 polymer ?
#
loop_
_entity_poly.entity_id
_entity_poly.type
_entity_poly.pdbx_seq_one_letter_code
_entity_poly.pdbx_strand_id
1 'polypeptide(L)'
;YTFYSQTDTEVAVKLIDYYYKKYEHTPTDALSHAMIRMRGSYALAVMFKEYPGEIYVTRKDKPMIIGVQDGECYVASDVPAILKYTRKVYYIGNLEMARLANGEVTFYNVDEEVIEKPLTEIKWDAEAAEKAGFEHFMMKEIHEQPKAVRDTLNSVLVGGKLDMSAVGLSDEDIRKIDQICIVACGSAYHVGVAAQYVIEDLAQIPVRTELASEFRYRKPLLSKNELVIIVSQSGETADSLAALRLAKEKGIKTLGIVNVVGSSIAREADNVFYTLAGPEIAVATTKAYSTQLIAAYCLAIQFAMVRGNIDEAKYLELIQ
;
A
#
# COMPACT_ATOMS: atom_id res chain seq x y z
N TYR A 1 30.91 4.76 21.73
CA TYR A 1 29.83 5.76 21.86
C TYR A 1 29.05 5.58 23.16
N THR A 2 28.69 6.69 23.80
CA THR A 2 27.77 6.69 24.94
C THR A 2 26.36 6.88 24.43
N PHE A 3 25.41 6.06 24.90
CA PHE A 3 23.99 6.18 24.59
C PHE A 3 23.28 6.89 25.73
N TYR A 4 22.37 7.80 25.43
CA TYR A 4 21.63 8.62 26.39
C TYR A 4 20.15 8.24 26.48
N SER A 5 19.66 7.42 25.55
CA SER A 5 18.29 6.92 25.49
C SER A 5 18.26 5.40 25.39
N GLN A 6 17.04 4.84 25.44
CA GLN A 6 16.80 3.41 25.21
C GLN A 6 16.13 3.17 23.84
N THR A 7 16.22 4.16 22.91
CA THR A 7 15.61 4.08 21.60
C THR A 7 16.57 3.55 20.54
N ASP A 8 16.08 2.77 19.62
CA ASP A 8 16.79 2.29 18.42
C ASP A 8 17.16 3.47 17.48
N THR A 9 16.37 4.54 17.48
CA THR A 9 16.64 5.76 16.70
C THR A 9 17.98 6.39 17.09
N GLU A 10 18.36 6.39 18.37
CA GLU A 10 19.67 6.86 18.80
C GLU A 10 20.80 6.01 18.23
N VAL A 11 20.60 4.70 18.15
CA VAL A 11 21.60 3.80 17.53
C VAL A 11 21.78 4.15 16.05
N ALA A 12 20.69 4.42 15.32
CA ALA A 12 20.76 4.86 13.92
C ALA A 12 21.54 6.17 13.77
N VAL A 13 21.25 7.19 14.60
CA VAL A 13 21.98 8.48 14.59
C VAL A 13 23.46 8.29 14.89
N LYS A 14 23.81 7.49 15.92
CA LYS A 14 25.22 7.20 16.27
C LYS A 14 25.95 6.45 15.16
N LEU A 15 25.28 5.57 14.44
CA LEU A 15 25.84 4.86 13.30
C LEU A 15 26.11 5.81 12.12
N ILE A 16 25.17 6.70 11.82
CA ILE A 16 25.33 7.72 10.78
C ILE A 16 26.47 8.66 11.12
N ASP A 17 26.55 9.17 12.37
CA ASP A 17 27.63 10.02 12.86
C ASP A 17 28.99 9.32 12.78
N TYR A 18 29.03 8.00 13.08
CA TYR A 18 30.26 7.20 12.95
C TYR A 18 30.77 7.19 11.51
N TYR A 19 29.90 6.91 10.52
CA TYR A 19 30.29 6.86 9.14
C TYR A 19 30.61 8.25 8.58
N TYR A 20 29.86 9.28 8.96
CA TYR A 20 30.13 10.67 8.60
C TYR A 20 31.53 11.13 9.03
N LYS A 21 31.99 10.71 10.20
CA LYS A 21 33.35 11.02 10.71
C LYS A 21 34.45 10.14 10.13
N LYS A 22 34.11 8.93 9.69
CA LYS A 22 35.07 7.94 9.23
C LYS A 22 35.49 8.11 7.78
N TYR A 23 34.58 8.52 6.95
CA TYR A 23 34.79 8.61 5.49
C TYR A 23 34.88 10.06 5.01
N GLU A 24 34.31 10.37 3.85
CA GLU A 24 34.50 11.65 3.16
C GLU A 24 33.72 12.83 3.76
N HIS A 25 33.04 12.63 4.88
CA HIS A 25 32.22 13.65 5.55
C HIS A 25 31.06 14.18 4.68
N THR A 26 30.53 13.37 3.76
CA THR A 26 29.32 13.70 3.02
C THR A 26 28.09 13.03 3.65
N PRO A 27 26.93 13.71 3.69
CA PRO A 27 25.71 13.13 4.19
C PRO A 27 25.26 11.87 3.44
N THR A 28 25.41 11.84 2.11
CA THR A 28 25.02 10.70 1.27
C THR A 28 25.88 9.48 1.55
N ASP A 29 27.20 9.63 1.65
CA ASP A 29 28.14 8.56 1.98
C ASP A 29 27.84 7.97 3.37
N ALA A 30 27.64 8.82 4.38
CA ALA A 30 27.32 8.39 5.71
C ALA A 30 26.00 7.58 5.77
N LEU A 31 24.98 8.05 5.04
CA LEU A 31 23.69 7.36 4.93
C LEU A 31 23.79 6.04 4.19
N SER A 32 24.48 5.99 3.04
CA SER A 32 24.70 4.78 2.26
C SER A 32 25.29 3.66 3.15
N HIS A 33 26.39 3.95 3.81
CA HIS A 33 27.06 3.00 4.70
C HIS A 33 26.17 2.57 5.87
N ALA A 34 25.41 3.50 6.46
CA ALA A 34 24.48 3.19 7.55
C ALA A 34 23.33 2.30 7.07
N MET A 35 22.75 2.59 5.90
CA MET A 35 21.66 1.82 5.30
C MET A 35 22.01 0.34 5.09
N ILE A 36 23.23 0.05 4.63
CA ILE A 36 23.73 -1.32 4.42
C ILE A 36 23.85 -2.07 5.74
N ARG A 37 24.20 -1.37 6.82
CA ARG A 37 24.44 -1.97 8.15
C ARG A 37 23.19 -2.12 9.00
N MET A 38 22.24 -1.22 8.85
CA MET A 38 20.99 -1.28 9.62
C MET A 38 20.15 -2.49 9.24
N ARG A 39 19.74 -3.26 10.24
CA ARG A 39 18.80 -4.37 10.09
C ARG A 39 17.41 -3.94 10.51
N GLY A 40 16.39 -4.58 9.94
CA GLY A 40 15.00 -4.24 10.21
C GLY A 40 14.46 -3.16 9.29
N SER A 41 13.31 -2.61 9.63
CA SER A 41 12.58 -1.63 8.82
C SER A 41 12.67 -0.24 9.46
N TYR A 42 12.87 0.78 8.63
CA TYR A 42 13.00 2.16 9.07
C TYR A 42 12.52 3.16 8.01
N ALA A 43 12.21 4.36 8.47
CA ALA A 43 12.04 5.56 7.66
C ALA A 43 12.68 6.72 8.44
N LEU A 44 13.71 7.32 7.88
CA LEU A 44 14.55 8.33 8.57
C LEU A 44 14.54 9.64 7.79
N ALA A 45 14.41 10.74 8.52
CA ALA A 45 14.73 12.08 8.04
C ALA A 45 15.89 12.60 8.91
N VAL A 46 16.99 12.97 8.28
CA VAL A 46 18.27 13.27 8.93
C VAL A 46 18.72 14.68 8.54
N MET A 47 19.15 15.45 9.53
CA MET A 47 19.77 16.76 9.35
C MET A 47 21.22 16.72 9.81
N PHE A 48 22.10 17.35 9.06
CA PHE A 48 23.51 17.48 9.40
C PHE A 48 23.81 18.94 9.74
N LYS A 49 24.56 19.16 10.81
CA LYS A 49 24.87 20.49 11.31
C LYS A 49 25.63 21.34 10.28
N GLU A 50 26.50 20.70 9.52
CA GLU A 50 27.36 21.33 8.50
C GLU A 50 26.59 21.62 7.19
N TYR A 51 25.35 21.13 7.06
CA TYR A 51 24.49 21.30 5.89
C TYR A 51 23.13 21.93 6.29
N PRO A 52 23.16 23.19 6.77
CA PRO A 52 21.93 23.87 7.19
C PRO A 52 20.99 24.09 6.01
N GLY A 53 19.69 23.80 6.23
CA GLY A 53 18.68 23.94 5.18
C GLY A 53 18.52 22.70 4.29
N GLU A 54 19.25 21.62 4.57
CA GLU A 54 19.13 20.36 3.88
C GLU A 54 18.53 19.28 4.78
N ILE A 55 17.64 18.46 4.22
CA ILE A 55 17.11 17.27 4.85
C ILE A 55 17.44 16.09 3.97
N TYR A 56 17.98 15.04 4.56
CA TYR A 56 18.27 13.79 3.90
C TYR A 56 17.30 12.72 4.40
N VAL A 57 16.69 11.97 3.48
CA VAL A 57 15.71 10.95 3.84
C VAL A 57 16.09 9.61 3.25
N THR A 58 15.79 8.55 3.98
CA THR A 58 15.96 7.17 3.51
C THR A 58 14.95 6.25 4.17
N ARG A 59 14.61 5.15 3.49
CA ARG A 59 13.67 4.17 4.02
C ARG A 59 14.07 2.73 3.68
N LYS A 60 13.60 1.81 4.52
CA LYS A 60 13.56 0.37 4.25
C LYS A 60 12.28 -0.21 4.86
N ASP A 61 11.41 -0.80 4.03
CA ASP A 61 10.17 -1.50 4.41
C ASP A 61 9.16 -0.67 5.25
N LYS A 62 9.39 0.63 5.42
CA LYS A 62 8.43 1.59 5.99
C LYS A 62 8.00 2.57 4.92
N PRO A 63 6.73 3.04 4.91
CA PRO A 63 6.27 4.01 3.93
C PRO A 63 6.97 5.36 4.11
N MET A 64 7.25 6.00 2.99
CA MET A 64 7.72 7.39 2.93
C MET A 64 7.43 7.96 1.55
N ILE A 65 6.88 9.16 1.53
CA ILE A 65 6.65 9.95 0.33
C ILE A 65 7.29 11.33 0.47
N ILE A 66 7.63 11.92 -0.66
CA ILE A 66 8.17 13.27 -0.73
C ILE A 66 7.23 14.10 -1.59
N GLY A 67 6.58 15.09 -0.99
CA GLY A 67 5.76 16.06 -1.69
C GLY A 67 6.60 17.25 -2.15
N VAL A 68 6.24 17.81 -3.31
CA VAL A 68 6.90 19.01 -3.84
C VAL A 68 5.86 20.06 -4.23
N GLN A 69 6.15 21.31 -3.89
CA GLN A 69 5.39 22.49 -4.25
C GLN A 69 6.40 23.62 -4.51
N ASP A 70 5.98 24.67 -5.18
CA ASP A 70 6.86 25.77 -5.59
C ASP A 70 7.77 26.26 -4.45
N GLY A 71 9.06 25.86 -4.51
CA GLY A 71 10.08 26.24 -3.53
C GLY A 71 10.04 25.49 -2.20
N GLU A 72 9.16 24.50 -2.02
CA GLU A 72 9.01 23.74 -0.77
C GLU A 72 8.97 22.23 -1.01
N CYS A 73 9.51 21.48 -0.05
CA CYS A 73 9.45 20.01 -0.01
C CYS A 73 8.86 19.53 1.30
N TYR A 74 8.10 18.44 1.23
CA TYR A 74 7.42 17.83 2.36
C TYR A 74 7.79 16.35 2.44
N VAL A 75 7.98 15.83 3.65
CA VAL A 75 8.21 14.40 3.90
C VAL A 75 7.12 13.88 4.81
N ALA A 76 6.51 12.77 4.43
CA ALA A 76 5.49 12.12 5.25
C ALA A 76 5.50 10.60 5.06
N SER A 77 4.84 9.89 5.95
CA SER A 77 4.60 8.44 5.83
C SER A 77 3.52 8.11 4.80
N ASP A 78 2.55 9.03 4.61
CA ASP A 78 1.38 8.79 3.77
C ASP A 78 0.89 10.07 3.06
N VAL A 79 0.05 9.87 2.05
CA VAL A 79 -0.50 10.95 1.22
C VAL A 79 -1.42 11.89 2.00
N PRO A 80 -2.37 11.42 2.86
CA PRO A 80 -3.26 12.32 3.59
C PRO A 80 -2.55 13.39 4.40
N ALA A 81 -1.36 13.11 4.93
CA ALA A 81 -0.60 14.04 5.76
C ALA A 81 -0.15 15.31 5.01
N ILE A 82 0.06 15.23 3.69
CA ILE A 82 0.57 16.35 2.88
C ILE A 82 -0.41 16.89 1.85
N LEU A 83 -1.60 16.28 1.70
CA LEU A 83 -2.60 16.67 0.68
C LEU A 83 -3.00 18.15 0.73
N LYS A 84 -3.03 18.75 1.92
CA LYS A 84 -3.33 20.18 2.08
C LYS A 84 -2.24 21.12 1.55
N TYR A 85 -1.03 20.60 1.34
CA TYR A 85 0.13 21.37 0.86
C TYR A 85 0.40 21.10 -0.62
N THR A 86 0.39 19.83 -1.03
CA THR A 86 0.65 19.44 -2.41
C THR A 86 -0.01 18.13 -2.79
N ARG A 87 -0.30 17.99 -4.09
CA ARG A 87 -0.73 16.73 -4.72
C ARG A 87 0.37 16.06 -5.55
N LYS A 88 1.52 16.73 -5.69
CA LYS A 88 2.66 16.22 -6.45
C LYS A 88 3.61 15.49 -5.51
N VAL A 89 3.74 14.19 -5.70
CA VAL A 89 4.52 13.33 -4.81
C VAL A 89 5.49 12.44 -5.56
N TYR A 90 6.61 12.15 -4.92
CA TYR A 90 7.52 11.08 -5.28
C TYR A 90 7.43 9.94 -4.28
N TYR A 91 7.45 8.73 -4.78
CA TYR A 91 7.58 7.52 -3.97
C TYR A 91 9.04 7.08 -3.92
N ILE A 92 9.63 7.11 -2.73
CA ILE A 92 11.00 6.63 -2.53
C ILE A 92 10.99 5.11 -2.34
N GLY A 93 11.90 4.41 -2.99
CA GLY A 93 12.06 2.95 -2.92
C GLY A 93 12.81 2.48 -1.67
N ASN A 94 12.94 1.16 -1.51
CA ASN A 94 13.76 0.58 -0.46
C ASN A 94 15.24 0.80 -0.76
N LEU A 95 16.00 1.16 0.29
CA LEU A 95 17.43 1.46 0.17
C LEU A 95 17.75 2.55 -0.85
N GLU A 96 16.79 3.42 -1.09
CA GLU A 96 17.02 4.69 -1.77
C GLU A 96 17.12 5.80 -0.73
N MET A 97 17.74 6.89 -1.10
CA MET A 97 17.81 8.12 -0.32
C MET A 97 17.50 9.33 -1.19
N ALA A 98 17.07 10.41 -0.54
CA ALA A 98 16.85 11.67 -1.21
C ALA A 98 17.41 12.83 -0.37
N ARG A 99 17.95 13.82 -1.06
CA ARG A 99 18.34 15.13 -0.52
C ARG A 99 17.28 16.14 -0.89
N LEU A 100 16.77 16.82 0.11
CA LEU A 100 15.81 17.92 -0.03
C LEU A 100 16.53 19.21 0.32
N ALA A 101 16.65 20.13 -0.64
CA ALA A 101 17.33 21.42 -0.45
C ALA A 101 16.74 22.47 -1.39
N ASN A 102 16.49 23.68 -0.90
CA ASN A 102 16.02 24.81 -1.70
C ASN A 102 14.76 24.54 -2.54
N GLY A 103 13.86 23.69 -2.05
CA GLY A 103 12.64 23.30 -2.78
C GLY A 103 12.85 22.24 -3.87
N GLU A 104 14.06 21.71 -3.99
CA GLU A 104 14.42 20.66 -4.95
C GLU A 104 14.69 19.32 -4.24
N VAL A 105 14.46 18.23 -4.97
CA VAL A 105 14.71 16.86 -4.50
C VAL A 105 15.66 16.16 -5.45
N THR A 106 16.76 15.63 -4.91
CA THR A 106 17.69 14.77 -5.65
C THR A 106 17.65 13.38 -5.05
N PHE A 107 17.43 12.34 -5.88
CA PHE A 107 17.36 10.95 -5.44
C PHE A 107 18.65 10.21 -5.73
N TYR A 108 18.99 9.29 -4.85
CA TYR A 108 20.19 8.45 -4.96
C TYR A 108 19.82 6.99 -4.63
N ASN A 109 20.52 6.05 -5.27
CA ASN A 109 20.55 4.65 -4.84
C ASN A 109 21.53 4.45 -3.67
N VAL A 110 21.68 3.20 -3.22
CA VAL A 110 22.60 2.86 -2.14
C VAL A 110 24.10 3.06 -2.50
N ASP A 111 24.41 3.07 -3.77
CA ASP A 111 25.77 3.30 -4.30
C ASP A 111 26.02 4.79 -4.58
N GLU A 112 25.17 5.68 -4.11
CA GLU A 112 25.21 7.15 -4.25
C GLU A 112 25.07 7.66 -5.70
N GLU A 113 24.64 6.81 -6.61
CA GLU A 113 24.35 7.24 -7.97
C GLU A 113 23.02 7.99 -8.00
N VAL A 114 22.96 9.10 -8.70
CA VAL A 114 21.73 9.86 -8.90
C VAL A 114 20.76 9.05 -9.74
N ILE A 115 19.53 8.94 -9.26
CA ILE A 115 18.45 8.24 -9.95
C ILE A 115 17.26 9.17 -10.23
N GLU A 116 16.56 8.93 -11.32
CA GLU A 116 15.33 9.65 -11.64
C GLU A 116 14.11 8.94 -11.05
N LYS A 117 13.14 9.72 -10.58
CA LYS A 117 11.86 9.20 -10.05
C LYS A 117 10.70 9.89 -10.76
N PRO A 118 9.66 9.13 -11.13
CA PRO A 118 8.47 9.71 -11.72
C PRO A 118 7.69 10.53 -10.67
N LEU A 119 7.32 11.75 -11.04
CA LEU A 119 6.40 12.56 -10.27
C LEU A 119 4.98 12.03 -10.45
N THR A 120 4.30 11.76 -9.36
CA THR A 120 2.92 11.26 -9.35
C THR A 120 1.99 12.36 -8.88
N GLU A 121 0.91 12.61 -9.61
CA GLU A 121 -0.14 13.53 -9.17
C GLU A 121 -1.26 12.75 -8.48
N ILE A 122 -1.53 13.12 -7.24
CA ILE A 122 -2.60 12.53 -6.43
C ILE A 122 -3.94 13.13 -6.85
N LYS A 123 -4.85 12.30 -7.33
CA LYS A 123 -6.17 12.71 -7.82
C LYS A 123 -7.22 12.93 -6.72
N TRP A 124 -6.85 12.74 -5.46
CA TRP A 124 -7.77 12.99 -4.35
C TRP A 124 -8.07 14.47 -4.21
N ASP A 125 -9.33 14.79 -3.88
CA ASP A 125 -9.71 16.14 -3.55
C ASP A 125 -9.14 16.53 -2.17
N ALA A 126 -8.54 17.71 -2.04
CA ALA A 126 -8.03 18.22 -0.77
C ALA A 126 -9.17 18.42 0.24
N GLU A 127 -10.36 18.86 -0.23
CA GLU A 127 -11.55 19.00 0.61
C GLU A 127 -12.01 17.66 1.19
N ALA A 128 -11.76 16.56 0.48
CA ALA A 128 -12.06 15.21 0.98
C ALA A 128 -11.23 14.83 2.21
N ALA A 129 -10.06 15.44 2.39
CA ALA A 129 -9.20 15.26 3.57
C ALA A 129 -9.56 16.18 4.74
N GLU A 130 -10.58 17.01 4.61
CA GLU A 130 -11.08 17.89 5.67
C GLU A 130 -12.26 17.27 6.41
N LYS A 131 -12.57 17.78 7.61
CA LYS A 131 -13.69 17.28 8.43
C LYS A 131 -15.08 17.56 7.85
N ALA A 132 -15.21 18.48 6.89
CA ALA A 132 -16.46 18.84 6.20
C ALA A 132 -17.64 19.15 7.17
N GLY A 133 -17.36 19.85 8.27
CA GLY A 133 -18.34 20.22 9.29
C GLY A 133 -18.62 19.15 10.38
N PHE A 134 -18.03 17.99 10.30
CA PHE A 134 -18.11 16.96 11.35
C PHE A 134 -17.11 17.26 12.50
N GLU A 135 -17.47 16.90 13.70
CA GLU A 135 -16.59 17.03 14.87
C GLU A 135 -15.34 16.17 14.75
N HIS A 136 -15.50 14.93 14.24
CA HIS A 136 -14.46 13.93 14.08
C HIS A 136 -14.41 13.35 12.67
N PHE A 137 -13.20 13.02 12.19
CA PHE A 137 -13.01 12.34 10.90
C PHE A 137 -13.79 11.03 10.81
N MET A 138 -13.77 10.22 11.86
CA MET A 138 -14.49 8.94 11.88
C MET A 138 -15.99 9.14 11.63
N MET A 139 -16.62 10.16 12.21
CA MET A 139 -18.03 10.46 11.98
C MET A 139 -18.30 10.81 10.50
N LYS A 140 -17.46 11.66 9.90
CA LYS A 140 -17.53 11.95 8.47
C LYS A 140 -17.39 10.68 7.63
N GLU A 141 -16.38 9.86 7.90
CA GLU A 141 -16.08 8.64 7.15
C GLU A 141 -17.17 7.58 7.26
N ILE A 142 -17.88 7.50 8.41
CA ILE A 142 -19.10 6.70 8.56
C ILE A 142 -20.19 7.17 7.59
N HIS A 143 -20.41 8.48 7.48
CA HIS A 143 -21.42 9.05 6.57
C HIS A 143 -21.02 8.96 5.09
N GLU A 144 -19.74 8.84 4.78
CA GLU A 144 -19.23 8.67 3.41
C GLU A 144 -19.38 7.24 2.87
N GLN A 145 -19.63 6.24 3.71
CA GLN A 145 -19.73 4.83 3.29
C GLN A 145 -20.67 4.59 2.10
N PRO A 146 -21.91 5.14 2.06
CA PRO A 146 -22.81 4.89 0.93
C PRO A 146 -22.27 5.40 -0.41
N LYS A 147 -21.53 6.51 -0.40
CA LYS A 147 -20.87 7.03 -1.59
C LYS A 147 -19.67 6.17 -1.98
N ALA A 148 -18.81 5.86 -1.02
CA ALA A 148 -17.60 5.06 -1.25
C ALA A 148 -17.93 3.65 -1.80
N VAL A 149 -18.97 3.01 -1.28
CA VAL A 149 -19.47 1.72 -1.76
C VAL A 149 -19.94 1.81 -3.22
N ARG A 150 -20.73 2.84 -3.55
CA ARG A 150 -21.18 3.06 -4.95
C ARG A 150 -20.02 3.34 -5.89
N ASP A 151 -19.07 4.18 -5.49
CA ASP A 151 -17.91 4.53 -6.31
C ASP A 151 -17.04 3.30 -6.57
N THR A 152 -16.85 2.44 -5.57
CA THR A 152 -16.11 1.18 -5.69
C THR A 152 -16.81 0.22 -6.65
N LEU A 153 -18.12 0.00 -6.49
CA LEU A 153 -18.90 -0.86 -7.40
C LEU A 153 -18.88 -0.31 -8.83
N ASN A 154 -19.13 0.98 -9.00
CA ASN A 154 -19.17 1.63 -10.30
C ASN A 154 -17.82 1.61 -11.04
N SER A 155 -16.70 1.44 -10.33
CA SER A 155 -15.38 1.33 -10.95
C SER A 155 -15.21 0.08 -11.82
N VAL A 156 -16.01 -0.95 -11.55
CA VAL A 156 -15.98 -2.22 -12.27
C VAL A 156 -17.34 -2.56 -12.92
N LEU A 157 -18.35 -1.69 -12.81
CA LEU A 157 -19.67 -1.92 -13.37
C LEU A 157 -19.81 -1.20 -14.72
N VAL A 158 -19.86 -1.95 -15.81
CA VAL A 158 -20.00 -1.43 -17.18
C VAL A 158 -21.22 -2.07 -17.85
N GLY A 159 -22.17 -1.25 -18.28
CA GLY A 159 -23.38 -1.74 -18.94
C GLY A 159 -24.24 -2.71 -18.12
N GLY A 160 -24.20 -2.60 -16.79
CA GLY A 160 -24.91 -3.48 -15.86
C GLY A 160 -24.23 -4.83 -15.60
N LYS A 161 -22.99 -5.00 -16.05
CA LYS A 161 -22.16 -6.20 -15.81
C LYS A 161 -20.82 -5.81 -15.20
N LEU A 162 -20.21 -6.73 -14.45
CA LEU A 162 -18.88 -6.53 -13.90
C LEU A 162 -17.82 -6.69 -15.00
N ASP A 163 -16.94 -5.69 -15.12
CA ASP A 163 -15.79 -5.71 -16.02
C ASP A 163 -14.50 -5.66 -15.17
N MET A 164 -13.77 -6.76 -15.14
CA MET A 164 -12.52 -6.88 -14.41
C MET A 164 -11.28 -6.50 -15.24
N SER A 165 -11.46 -5.92 -16.42
CA SER A 165 -10.33 -5.50 -17.27
C SER A 165 -9.39 -4.51 -16.57
N ALA A 166 -9.96 -3.57 -15.82
CA ALA A 166 -9.19 -2.62 -15.02
C ALA A 166 -8.45 -3.28 -13.82
N VAL A 167 -8.91 -4.43 -13.37
CA VAL A 167 -8.25 -5.24 -12.33
C VAL A 167 -7.12 -6.08 -12.92
N GLY A 168 -7.17 -6.38 -14.22
CA GLY A 168 -6.17 -7.14 -14.94
C GLY A 168 -6.32 -8.66 -14.85
N LEU A 169 -7.41 -9.18 -14.26
CA LEU A 169 -7.73 -10.61 -14.22
C LEU A 169 -8.56 -11.00 -15.44
N SER A 170 -8.00 -11.84 -16.31
CA SER A 170 -8.74 -12.41 -17.44
C SER A 170 -9.64 -13.57 -17.00
N ASP A 171 -10.67 -13.86 -17.80
CA ASP A 171 -11.52 -15.04 -17.61
C ASP A 171 -10.71 -16.36 -17.62
N GLU A 172 -9.65 -16.42 -18.43
CA GLU A 172 -8.76 -17.57 -18.47
C GLU A 172 -7.99 -17.75 -17.16
N ASP A 173 -7.51 -16.64 -16.56
CA ASP A 173 -6.88 -16.66 -15.25
C ASP A 173 -7.85 -17.16 -14.19
N ILE A 174 -9.07 -16.62 -14.17
CA ILE A 174 -10.12 -17.00 -13.20
C ILE A 174 -10.45 -18.49 -13.29
N ARG A 175 -10.55 -19.05 -14.50
CA ARG A 175 -10.83 -20.50 -14.67
C ARG A 175 -9.70 -21.39 -14.17
N LYS A 176 -8.44 -20.91 -14.15
CA LYS A 176 -7.27 -21.67 -13.69
C LYS A 176 -7.11 -21.66 -12.17
N ILE A 177 -7.76 -20.73 -11.47
CA ILE A 177 -7.63 -20.64 -10.00
C ILE A 177 -8.29 -21.85 -9.38
N ASP A 178 -7.53 -22.65 -8.64
CA ASP A 178 -8.01 -23.82 -7.91
C ASP A 178 -8.12 -23.56 -6.39
N GLN A 179 -7.47 -22.54 -5.88
CA GLN A 179 -7.48 -22.14 -4.48
C GLN A 179 -7.18 -20.64 -4.33
N ILE A 180 -7.72 -20.02 -3.28
CA ILE A 180 -7.43 -18.62 -2.94
C ILE A 180 -6.87 -18.54 -1.51
N CYS A 181 -5.82 -17.74 -1.32
CA CYS A 181 -5.30 -17.35 -0.03
C CYS A 181 -5.45 -15.84 0.15
N ILE A 182 -6.28 -15.41 1.11
CA ILE A 182 -6.44 -13.99 1.43
C ILE A 182 -5.54 -13.66 2.60
N VAL A 183 -4.64 -12.69 2.42
CA VAL A 183 -3.64 -12.33 3.42
C VAL A 183 -3.76 -10.85 3.77
N ALA A 184 -3.92 -10.53 5.05
CA ALA A 184 -4.10 -9.17 5.52
C ALA A 184 -3.77 -9.00 7.00
N CYS A 185 -3.83 -7.76 7.50
CA CYS A 185 -3.66 -7.40 8.90
C CYS A 185 -4.89 -6.65 9.43
N GLY A 186 -5.15 -6.75 10.74
CA GLY A 186 -6.17 -5.97 11.42
C GLY A 186 -7.57 -6.15 10.84
N SER A 187 -8.29 -5.05 10.62
CA SER A 187 -9.66 -5.09 10.09
C SER A 187 -9.73 -5.70 8.69
N ALA A 188 -8.72 -5.49 7.85
CA ALA A 188 -8.67 -6.08 6.52
C ALA A 188 -8.59 -7.63 6.54
N TYR A 189 -8.03 -8.23 7.60
CA TYR A 189 -8.10 -9.68 7.81
C TYR A 189 -9.55 -10.16 7.93
N HIS A 190 -10.41 -9.42 8.63
CA HIS A 190 -11.82 -9.76 8.77
C HIS A 190 -12.62 -9.59 7.48
N VAL A 191 -12.19 -8.70 6.57
CA VAL A 191 -12.69 -8.69 5.18
C VAL A 191 -12.41 -10.02 4.51
N GLY A 192 -11.20 -10.55 4.65
CA GLY A 192 -10.84 -11.87 4.12
C GLY A 192 -11.70 -12.99 4.69
N VAL A 193 -11.97 -12.97 5.99
CA VAL A 193 -12.86 -13.95 6.64
C VAL A 193 -14.28 -13.89 6.07
N ALA A 194 -14.84 -12.69 5.88
CA ALA A 194 -16.17 -12.54 5.26
C ALA A 194 -16.15 -12.96 3.78
N ALA A 195 -15.12 -12.55 3.04
CA ALA A 195 -14.94 -12.91 1.63
C ALA A 195 -14.83 -14.42 1.40
N GLN A 196 -14.20 -15.16 2.33
CA GLN A 196 -14.10 -16.60 2.29
C GLN A 196 -15.47 -17.25 2.11
N TYR A 197 -16.43 -16.91 2.96
CA TYR A 197 -17.78 -17.49 2.89
C TYR A 197 -18.45 -17.23 1.55
N VAL A 198 -18.34 -16.00 1.05
CA VAL A 198 -19.03 -15.61 -0.20
C VAL A 198 -18.37 -16.24 -1.42
N ILE A 199 -17.04 -16.29 -1.47
CA ILE A 199 -16.30 -16.89 -2.58
C ILE A 199 -16.53 -18.42 -2.61
N GLU A 200 -16.47 -19.08 -1.46
CA GLU A 200 -16.71 -20.52 -1.36
C GLU A 200 -18.15 -20.87 -1.74
N ASP A 201 -19.14 -20.07 -1.30
CA ASP A 201 -20.56 -20.30 -1.61
C ASP A 201 -20.86 -20.09 -3.10
N LEU A 202 -20.43 -18.97 -3.68
CA LEU A 202 -20.78 -18.59 -5.05
C LEU A 202 -19.84 -19.21 -6.10
N ALA A 203 -18.53 -19.06 -5.91
CA ALA A 203 -17.54 -19.47 -6.90
C ALA A 203 -17.02 -20.89 -6.73
N GLN A 204 -17.35 -21.56 -5.64
CA GLN A 204 -16.94 -22.93 -5.31
C GLN A 204 -15.41 -23.10 -5.42
N ILE A 205 -14.67 -22.09 -4.94
CA ILE A 205 -13.20 -22.09 -4.86
C ILE A 205 -12.83 -22.15 -3.39
N PRO A 206 -12.04 -23.14 -2.91
CA PRO A 206 -11.54 -23.17 -1.55
C PRO A 206 -10.77 -21.91 -1.19
N VAL A 207 -11.09 -21.29 -0.07
CA VAL A 207 -10.44 -20.06 0.39
C VAL A 207 -9.88 -20.28 1.79
N ARG A 208 -8.66 -19.79 2.02
CA ARG A 208 -8.12 -19.64 3.37
C ARG A 208 -7.77 -18.18 3.61
N THR A 209 -7.95 -17.74 4.83
CA THR A 209 -7.61 -16.39 5.25
C THR A 209 -6.50 -16.46 6.30
N GLU A 210 -5.42 -15.68 6.11
CA GLU A 210 -4.25 -15.69 6.97
C GLU A 210 -3.86 -14.29 7.41
N LEU A 211 -3.35 -14.19 8.65
CA LEU A 211 -2.71 -12.96 9.11
C LEU A 211 -1.37 -12.79 8.41
N ALA A 212 -1.14 -11.61 7.83
CA ALA A 212 0.10 -11.32 7.10
C ALA A 212 1.32 -11.38 8.03
N SER A 213 1.19 -11.02 9.30
CA SER A 213 2.23 -11.16 10.31
C SER A 213 2.68 -12.60 10.53
N GLU A 214 1.77 -13.56 10.38
CA GLU A 214 2.10 -14.99 10.50
C GLU A 214 2.58 -15.57 9.16
N PHE A 215 1.90 -15.20 8.07
CA PHE A 215 2.20 -15.69 6.72
C PHE A 215 3.66 -15.41 6.32
N ARG A 216 4.18 -14.21 6.62
CA ARG A 216 5.54 -13.80 6.23
C ARG A 216 6.66 -14.57 6.92
N TYR A 217 6.43 -15.12 8.11
CA TYR A 217 7.47 -15.79 8.90
C TYR A 217 7.45 -17.30 8.80
N ARG A 218 6.38 -17.88 8.31
CA ARG A 218 6.31 -19.31 8.05
C ARG A 218 6.66 -19.62 6.58
N LYS A 219 6.75 -20.89 6.25
CA LYS A 219 6.90 -21.39 4.88
C LYS A 219 5.54 -21.86 4.35
N PRO A 220 4.68 -20.98 3.83
CA PRO A 220 3.35 -21.37 3.37
C PRO A 220 3.48 -22.35 2.20
N LEU A 221 2.63 -23.37 2.20
CA LEU A 221 2.44 -24.26 1.08
C LEU A 221 1.45 -23.58 0.13
N LEU A 222 1.92 -23.18 -1.03
CA LEU A 222 1.13 -22.52 -2.07
C LEU A 222 1.05 -23.42 -3.29
N SER A 223 -0.14 -23.59 -3.85
CA SER A 223 -0.33 -24.34 -5.09
C SER A 223 0.00 -23.47 -6.31
N LYS A 224 0.31 -24.11 -7.43
CA LYS A 224 0.73 -23.42 -8.66
C LYS A 224 -0.36 -22.54 -9.27
N ASN A 225 -1.62 -22.91 -9.06
CA ASN A 225 -2.80 -22.21 -9.54
C ASN A 225 -3.53 -21.44 -8.43
N GLU A 226 -2.86 -21.16 -7.35
CA GLU A 226 -3.41 -20.38 -6.25
C GLU A 226 -3.35 -18.89 -6.58
N LEU A 227 -4.41 -18.16 -6.20
CA LEU A 227 -4.41 -16.70 -6.19
C LEU A 227 -4.17 -16.20 -4.76
N VAL A 228 -3.13 -15.43 -4.55
CA VAL A 228 -2.89 -14.75 -3.27
C VAL A 228 -3.46 -13.34 -3.34
N ILE A 229 -4.50 -13.07 -2.55
CA ILE A 229 -5.15 -11.76 -2.45
C ILE A 229 -4.60 -11.04 -1.21
N ILE A 230 -4.00 -9.88 -1.42
CA ILE A 230 -3.49 -9.02 -0.36
C ILE A 230 -4.46 -7.87 -0.15
N VAL A 231 -5.04 -7.74 1.04
CA VAL A 231 -5.98 -6.66 1.36
C VAL A 231 -5.31 -5.65 2.29
N SER A 232 -5.28 -4.39 1.87
CA SER A 232 -4.68 -3.30 2.66
C SER A 232 -5.28 -1.96 2.24
N GLN A 233 -5.78 -1.18 3.20
CA GLN A 233 -6.31 0.16 2.91
C GLN A 233 -5.21 1.07 2.37
N SER A 234 -4.09 1.20 3.07
CA SER A 234 -2.97 2.07 2.67
C SER A 234 -2.14 1.51 1.52
N GLY A 235 -2.14 0.18 1.35
CA GLY A 235 -1.21 -0.50 0.46
C GLY A 235 0.26 -0.43 0.89
N GLU A 236 0.51 -0.01 2.15
CA GLU A 236 1.87 0.17 2.71
C GLU A 236 2.09 -0.67 3.98
N THR A 237 1.15 -1.53 4.36
CA THR A 237 1.29 -2.40 5.53
C THR A 237 2.48 -3.33 5.34
N ALA A 238 3.50 -3.20 6.20
CA ALA A 238 4.78 -3.90 6.04
C ALA A 238 4.65 -5.43 5.97
N ASP A 239 3.81 -6.03 6.83
CA ASP A 239 3.59 -7.47 6.83
C ASP A 239 2.85 -7.93 5.57
N SER A 240 1.86 -7.18 5.12
CA SER A 240 1.12 -7.46 3.88
C SER A 240 2.01 -7.35 2.65
N LEU A 241 2.89 -6.37 2.60
CA LEU A 241 3.87 -6.21 1.52
C LEU A 241 4.90 -7.35 1.51
N ALA A 242 5.36 -7.77 2.68
CA ALA A 242 6.27 -8.93 2.81
C ALA A 242 5.58 -10.23 2.36
N ALA A 243 4.31 -10.42 2.70
CA ALA A 243 3.51 -11.55 2.25
C ALA A 243 3.33 -11.57 0.72
N LEU A 244 3.06 -10.40 0.11
CA LEU A 244 3.01 -10.23 -1.35
C LEU A 244 4.30 -10.70 -2.01
N ARG A 245 5.44 -10.17 -1.54
CA ARG A 245 6.76 -10.51 -2.08
C ARG A 245 7.07 -11.99 -1.95
N LEU A 246 6.75 -12.60 -0.80
CA LEU A 246 6.91 -14.04 -0.59
C LEU A 246 6.09 -14.87 -1.59
N ALA A 247 4.85 -14.47 -1.89
CA ALA A 247 4.03 -15.14 -2.91
C ALA A 247 4.65 -15.00 -4.30
N LYS A 248 5.11 -13.80 -4.67
CA LYS A 248 5.76 -13.53 -5.96
C LYS A 248 7.08 -14.29 -6.13
N GLU A 249 7.92 -14.38 -5.09
CA GLU A 249 9.15 -15.18 -5.10
C GLU A 249 8.88 -16.66 -5.41
N LYS A 250 7.69 -17.16 -5.03
CA LYS A 250 7.24 -18.52 -5.34
C LYS A 250 6.55 -18.63 -6.72
N GLY A 251 6.47 -17.56 -7.48
CA GLY A 251 5.81 -17.52 -8.79
C GLY A 251 4.29 -17.65 -8.73
N ILE A 252 3.67 -17.29 -7.60
CA ILE A 252 2.22 -17.35 -7.40
C ILE A 252 1.58 -16.02 -7.81
N LYS A 253 0.48 -16.08 -8.56
CA LYS A 253 -0.27 -14.91 -9.01
C LYS A 253 -0.84 -14.14 -7.82
N THR A 254 -0.73 -12.81 -7.87
CA THR A 254 -1.12 -11.93 -6.76
C THR A 254 -2.13 -10.88 -7.21
N LEU A 255 -3.06 -10.56 -6.30
CA LEU A 255 -4.04 -9.48 -6.44
C LEU A 255 -4.00 -8.59 -5.20
N GLY A 256 -3.74 -7.30 -5.36
CA GLY A 256 -3.89 -6.31 -4.30
C GLY A 256 -5.29 -5.70 -4.29
N ILE A 257 -5.99 -5.72 -3.14
CA ILE A 257 -7.18 -4.88 -2.91
C ILE A 257 -6.72 -3.71 -2.06
N VAL A 258 -6.62 -2.52 -2.66
CA VAL A 258 -6.02 -1.35 -2.02
C VAL A 258 -6.81 -0.07 -2.32
N ASN A 259 -6.73 0.91 -1.41
CA ASN A 259 -7.38 2.20 -1.63
C ASN A 259 -6.42 3.27 -2.18
N VAL A 260 -5.13 3.21 -1.84
CA VAL A 260 -4.17 4.24 -2.24
C VAL A 260 -3.53 3.87 -3.57
N VAL A 261 -3.83 4.69 -4.59
CA VAL A 261 -3.24 4.56 -5.93
C VAL A 261 -1.73 4.79 -5.85
N GLY A 262 -0.96 3.91 -6.50
CA GLY A 262 0.50 4.01 -6.51
C GLY A 262 1.19 3.57 -5.22
N SER A 263 0.47 2.99 -4.26
CA SER A 263 1.06 2.38 -3.06
C SER A 263 1.99 1.21 -3.41
N SER A 264 2.82 0.80 -2.45
CA SER A 264 3.80 -0.28 -2.68
C SER A 264 3.14 -1.59 -3.10
N ILE A 265 2.04 -2.00 -2.45
CA ILE A 265 1.28 -3.18 -2.84
C ILE A 265 0.71 -3.02 -4.26
N ALA A 266 0.17 -1.84 -4.60
CA ALA A 266 -0.37 -1.58 -5.93
C ALA A 266 0.68 -1.66 -7.04
N ARG A 267 1.90 -1.23 -6.76
CA ARG A 267 2.99 -1.28 -7.74
C ARG A 267 3.61 -2.67 -7.90
N GLU A 268 3.58 -3.48 -6.84
CA GLU A 268 4.27 -4.77 -6.82
C GLU A 268 3.34 -5.96 -7.11
N ALA A 269 2.03 -5.86 -6.89
CA ALA A 269 1.07 -6.91 -7.22
C ALA A 269 0.93 -7.09 -8.74
N ASP A 270 0.62 -8.32 -9.18
CA ASP A 270 0.39 -8.61 -10.59
C ASP A 270 -0.94 -8.00 -11.09
N ASN A 271 -1.93 -7.94 -10.19
CA ASN A 271 -3.26 -7.40 -10.45
C ASN A 271 -3.68 -6.49 -9.29
N VAL A 272 -4.50 -5.47 -9.55
CA VAL A 272 -4.91 -4.52 -8.52
C VAL A 272 -6.38 -4.15 -8.64
N PHE A 273 -7.12 -4.27 -7.53
CA PHE A 273 -8.46 -3.72 -7.38
C PHE A 273 -8.39 -2.48 -6.48
N TYR A 274 -8.69 -1.30 -7.03
CA TYR A 274 -8.76 -0.06 -6.27
C TYR A 274 -10.15 0.16 -5.68
N THR A 275 -10.24 0.39 -4.36
CA THR A 275 -11.52 0.50 -3.65
C THR A 275 -12.15 1.89 -3.69
N LEU A 276 -11.46 2.90 -4.21
CA LEU A 276 -11.93 4.29 -4.40
C LEU A 276 -12.67 4.91 -3.19
N ALA A 277 -12.29 4.51 -1.96
CA ALA A 277 -12.91 5.04 -0.74
C ALA A 277 -12.52 6.51 -0.44
N GLY A 278 -11.56 7.06 -1.20
CA GLY A 278 -10.97 8.35 -0.90
C GLY A 278 -10.06 8.30 0.35
N PRO A 279 -9.58 9.44 0.85
CA PRO A 279 -8.73 9.47 2.03
C PRO A 279 -9.49 9.04 3.28
N GLU A 280 -8.95 8.09 4.05
CA GLU A 280 -9.42 7.69 5.36
C GLU A 280 -8.34 8.07 6.38
N ILE A 281 -8.69 8.96 7.30
CA ILE A 281 -7.77 9.63 8.24
C ILE A 281 -7.94 9.07 9.65
N ALA A 282 -9.17 8.67 10.00
CA ALA A 282 -9.44 8.02 11.29
C ALA A 282 -8.63 6.72 11.40
N VAL A 283 -8.04 6.49 12.58
CA VAL A 283 -7.26 5.28 12.85
C VAL A 283 -8.13 4.02 12.77
N ALA A 284 -9.34 4.08 13.34
CA ALA A 284 -10.32 3.02 13.21
C ALA A 284 -11.00 3.12 11.84
N THR A 285 -10.87 2.08 11.04
CA THR A 285 -11.41 2.03 9.67
C THR A 285 -12.94 1.92 9.65
N THR A 286 -13.56 2.56 8.69
CA THR A 286 -15.02 2.48 8.42
C THR A 286 -15.29 2.28 6.94
N LYS A 287 -15.20 3.31 6.13
CA LYS A 287 -15.50 3.25 4.69
C LYS A 287 -14.54 2.37 3.91
N ALA A 288 -13.26 2.32 4.29
CA ALA A 288 -12.30 1.45 3.61
C ALA A 288 -12.64 -0.03 3.85
N TYR A 289 -13.10 -0.41 5.05
CA TYR A 289 -13.57 -1.76 5.32
C TYR A 289 -14.76 -2.14 4.42
N SER A 290 -15.78 -1.26 4.36
CA SER A 290 -16.97 -1.49 3.53
C SER A 290 -16.64 -1.62 2.04
N THR A 291 -15.73 -0.79 1.54
CA THR A 291 -15.32 -0.85 0.12
C THR A 291 -14.46 -2.08 -0.20
N GLN A 292 -13.66 -2.55 0.74
CA GLN A 292 -12.94 -3.83 0.60
C GLN A 292 -13.90 -5.02 0.53
N LEU A 293 -14.98 -5.01 1.32
CA LEU A 293 -16.04 -6.03 1.22
C LEU A 293 -16.70 -6.01 -0.17
N ILE A 294 -17.06 -4.84 -0.68
CA ILE A 294 -17.63 -4.69 -2.02
C ILE A 294 -16.68 -5.23 -3.10
N ALA A 295 -15.39 -4.90 -3.02
CA ALA A 295 -14.40 -5.45 -3.95
C ALA A 295 -14.36 -6.98 -3.90
N ALA A 296 -14.37 -7.57 -2.71
CA ALA A 296 -14.40 -9.01 -2.52
C ALA A 296 -15.68 -9.65 -3.07
N TYR A 297 -16.85 -9.01 -2.90
CA TYR A 297 -18.12 -9.48 -3.43
C TYR A 297 -18.16 -9.41 -4.96
N CYS A 298 -17.66 -8.32 -5.56
CA CYS A 298 -17.53 -8.22 -7.01
C CYS A 298 -16.64 -9.34 -7.58
N LEU A 299 -15.52 -9.66 -6.91
CA LEU A 299 -14.67 -10.79 -7.31
C LEU A 299 -15.41 -12.13 -7.19
N ALA A 300 -16.11 -12.37 -6.08
CA ALA A 300 -16.87 -13.61 -5.86
C ALA A 300 -17.95 -13.83 -6.95
N ILE A 301 -18.73 -12.80 -7.26
CA ILE A 301 -19.78 -12.83 -8.29
C ILE A 301 -19.18 -13.08 -9.69
N GLN A 302 -18.12 -12.35 -10.02
CA GLN A 302 -17.45 -12.51 -11.33
C GLN A 302 -16.82 -13.90 -11.46
N PHE A 303 -16.14 -14.39 -10.41
CA PHE A 303 -15.55 -15.73 -10.42
C PHE A 303 -16.61 -16.82 -10.59
N ALA A 304 -17.74 -16.68 -9.90
CA ALA A 304 -18.87 -17.61 -10.01
C ALA A 304 -19.43 -17.64 -11.42
N MET A 305 -19.63 -16.47 -12.05
CA MET A 305 -20.14 -16.36 -13.42
C MET A 305 -19.17 -16.96 -14.43
N VAL A 306 -17.89 -16.60 -14.38
CA VAL A 306 -16.85 -17.07 -15.33
C VAL A 306 -16.65 -18.60 -15.24
N ARG A 307 -16.81 -19.15 -14.05
CA ARG A 307 -16.70 -20.61 -13.82
C ARG A 307 -17.99 -21.38 -14.11
N GLY A 308 -19.09 -20.67 -14.40
CA GLY A 308 -20.39 -21.30 -14.68
C GLY A 308 -21.10 -21.86 -13.44
N ASN A 309 -20.76 -21.38 -12.25
CA ASN A 309 -21.37 -21.81 -10.98
C ASN A 309 -22.72 -21.10 -10.72
N ILE A 310 -22.93 -19.95 -11.34
CA ILE A 310 -24.21 -19.23 -11.38
C ILE A 310 -24.59 -18.92 -12.84
N ASP A 311 -25.88 -18.81 -13.10
CA ASP A 311 -26.41 -18.38 -14.39
C ASP A 311 -26.49 -16.85 -14.50
N GLU A 312 -26.80 -16.34 -15.71
CA GLU A 312 -26.89 -14.89 -15.95
C GLU A 312 -28.01 -14.23 -15.12
N ALA A 313 -29.10 -14.91 -14.86
CA ALA A 313 -30.20 -14.37 -14.09
C ALA A 313 -29.76 -14.13 -12.62
N LYS A 314 -29.12 -15.13 -12.00
CA LYS A 314 -28.56 -15.01 -10.66
C LYS A 314 -27.43 -13.98 -10.59
N TYR A 315 -26.58 -13.93 -11.61
CA TYR A 315 -25.51 -12.91 -11.72
C TYR A 315 -26.08 -11.49 -11.70
N LEU A 316 -27.11 -11.21 -12.51
CA LEU A 316 -27.73 -9.88 -12.56
C LEU A 316 -28.50 -9.55 -11.27
N GLU A 317 -29.15 -10.53 -10.64
CA GLU A 317 -29.78 -10.37 -9.32
C GLU A 317 -28.75 -9.92 -8.25
N LEU A 318 -27.56 -10.53 -8.24
CA LEU A 318 -26.53 -10.23 -7.24
C LEU A 318 -25.86 -8.87 -7.42
N ILE A 319 -25.91 -8.30 -8.62
CA ILE A 319 -25.35 -6.98 -8.93
C ILE A 319 -26.33 -5.84 -8.57
N GLN A 320 -27.63 -6.08 -8.54
CA GLN A 320 -28.68 -5.10 -8.20
C GLN A 320 -28.71 -4.77 -6.70
#